data_8e2dce0177caa3529ac10855aa9b045a
#
_entry.id   8e2dce0177caa3529ac10855aa9b045a
#
_cell.length_a   1.000
_cell.length_b   1.000
_cell.length_c   1.000
_cell.angle_alpha   90.00
_cell.angle_beta   90.00
_cell.angle_gamma   90.00
#
_symmetry.space_group_name_H-M   'P 1'
#
loop_
_entity.id
_entity.type
_entity.pdbx_description
1 polymer ?
#
loop_
_entity_poly.entity_id
_entity_poly.type
_entity_poly.pdbx_seq_one_letter_code
_entity_poly.pdbx_strand_id
1 'polypeptide(L)'
;MTSPYLPSRLRLAARGALVLLGSVTAIVAGWMIFLHTVEVSPYVAKSPLDVWNYLSVAEHRAAMWPLLGRTLTDAALGFASGLLLAAAVSTLLAFSRPLEEMFLPTLTTLRAIPMVTLAPIIVLALGRGTAGTAFIGAAVVFVPALLTMLQGLRAAPRADLDVCRAFGGSTWTAYVKVGLPHAVPTWFTAARITVTTSIVGALLAEWLASGAGLGGQMMRDANEFQFARLWSSVVVLTAVCVAVHQVLALLERAVSSRMTATR
;
A
#
# COMPACT_ATOMS: atom_id res chain seq x y z
N MET A 1 -14.79 -35.28 -33.12
CA MET A 1 -15.43 -34.40 -32.10
C MET A 1 -14.36 -33.91 -31.17
N THR A 2 -13.78 -32.73 -31.43
CA THR A 2 -12.72 -32.13 -30.64
C THR A 2 -13.37 -31.33 -29.49
N SER A 3 -13.15 -31.78 -28.26
CA SER A 3 -13.64 -31.11 -27.07
C SER A 3 -13.01 -29.71 -26.92
N PRO A 4 -13.78 -28.65 -26.66
CA PRO A 4 -13.28 -27.28 -26.52
C PRO A 4 -12.84 -27.04 -25.09
N TYR A 5 -11.86 -27.82 -24.59
CA TYR A 5 -11.26 -27.50 -23.29
C TYR A 5 -10.19 -26.42 -23.48
N LEU A 6 -10.56 -25.15 -23.24
CA LEU A 6 -9.60 -24.08 -23.06
C LEU A 6 -8.55 -24.52 -22.03
N PRO A 7 -7.24 -24.30 -22.27
CA PRO A 7 -6.19 -24.66 -21.35
C PRO A 7 -6.45 -24.00 -20.00
N SER A 8 -6.14 -24.69 -18.91
CA SER A 8 -6.47 -24.30 -17.53
C SER A 8 -6.06 -22.86 -17.17
N ARG A 9 -4.98 -22.37 -17.75
CA ARG A 9 -4.50 -20.99 -17.61
C ARG A 9 -5.44 -19.95 -18.23
N LEU A 10 -6.04 -20.25 -19.38
CA LEU A 10 -7.01 -19.35 -20.03
C LEU A 10 -8.32 -19.28 -19.24
N ARG A 11 -8.77 -20.37 -18.64
CA ARG A 11 -9.97 -20.38 -17.77
C ARG A 11 -9.74 -19.56 -16.49
N LEU A 12 -8.56 -19.66 -15.89
CA LEU A 12 -8.19 -18.85 -14.72
C LEU A 12 -8.09 -17.36 -15.06
N ALA A 13 -7.50 -17.01 -16.19
CA ALA A 13 -7.43 -15.63 -16.67
C ALA A 13 -8.82 -15.06 -16.99
N ALA A 14 -9.66 -15.84 -17.70
CA ALA A 14 -11.03 -15.44 -18.02
C ALA A 14 -11.89 -15.25 -16.74
N ARG A 15 -11.75 -16.15 -15.76
CA ARG A 15 -12.45 -16.01 -14.46
C ARG A 15 -11.97 -14.77 -13.70
N GLY A 16 -10.66 -14.49 -13.72
CA GLY A 16 -10.10 -13.27 -13.11
C GLY A 16 -10.63 -11.99 -13.77
N ALA A 17 -10.69 -11.97 -15.11
CA ALA A 17 -11.24 -10.85 -15.88
C ALA A 17 -12.74 -10.65 -15.61
N LEU A 18 -13.53 -11.73 -15.55
CA LEU A 18 -14.95 -11.66 -15.23
C LEU A 18 -15.20 -11.13 -13.81
N VAL A 19 -14.43 -11.57 -12.82
CA VAL A 19 -14.53 -11.07 -11.44
C VAL A 19 -14.17 -9.57 -11.39
N LEU A 20 -13.11 -9.18 -12.10
CA LEU A 20 -12.70 -7.77 -12.15
C LEU A 20 -13.77 -6.89 -12.82
N LEU A 21 -14.29 -7.31 -13.96
CA LEU A 21 -15.37 -6.61 -14.65
C LEU A 21 -16.64 -6.53 -13.80
N GLY A 22 -17.03 -7.63 -13.17
CA GLY A 22 -18.18 -7.66 -12.25
C GLY A 22 -17.99 -6.71 -11.06
N SER A 23 -16.80 -6.68 -10.48
CA SER A 23 -16.50 -5.76 -9.37
C SER A 23 -16.54 -4.30 -9.80
N VAL A 24 -15.97 -3.96 -10.95
CA VAL A 24 -16.00 -2.58 -11.49
C VAL A 24 -17.44 -2.18 -11.81
N THR A 25 -18.22 -3.05 -12.46
CA THR A 25 -19.62 -2.80 -12.76
C THR A 25 -20.44 -2.59 -11.49
N ALA A 26 -20.22 -3.42 -10.47
CA ALA A 26 -20.91 -3.28 -9.18
C ALA A 26 -20.57 -1.95 -8.46
N ILE A 27 -19.31 -1.53 -8.51
CA ILE A 27 -18.87 -0.24 -7.93
C ILE A 27 -19.52 0.93 -8.69
N VAL A 28 -19.49 0.91 -10.02
CA VAL A 28 -20.09 1.97 -10.85
C VAL A 28 -21.61 2.02 -10.67
N ALA A 29 -22.27 0.86 -10.64
CA ALA A 29 -23.70 0.78 -10.38
C ALA A 29 -24.05 1.29 -8.98
N GLY A 30 -23.30 0.89 -7.95
CA GLY A 30 -23.48 1.39 -6.59
C GLY A 30 -23.29 2.92 -6.51
N TRP A 31 -22.28 3.46 -7.20
CA TRP A 31 -22.07 4.91 -7.28
C TRP A 31 -23.28 5.61 -7.95
N MET A 32 -23.77 5.09 -9.08
CA MET A 32 -24.95 5.65 -9.76
C MET A 32 -26.22 5.58 -8.90
N ILE A 33 -26.46 4.43 -8.24
CA ILE A 33 -27.59 4.27 -7.31
C ILE A 33 -27.48 5.28 -6.17
N PHE A 34 -26.30 5.42 -5.57
CA PHE A 34 -26.06 6.41 -4.51
C PHE A 34 -26.42 7.83 -4.96
N LEU A 35 -25.97 8.25 -6.14
CA LEU A 35 -26.28 9.59 -6.67
C LEU A 35 -27.78 9.81 -6.88
N HIS A 36 -28.52 8.76 -7.30
CA HIS A 36 -29.95 8.85 -7.50
C HIS A 36 -30.78 8.82 -6.21
N THR A 37 -30.29 8.10 -5.17
CA THR A 37 -31.06 7.92 -3.92
C THR A 37 -30.84 9.05 -2.91
N VAL A 38 -29.67 9.68 -2.92
CA VAL A 38 -29.29 10.68 -1.91
C VAL A 38 -29.60 12.11 -2.35
N GLU A 39 -30.14 12.31 -3.58
CA GLU A 39 -30.51 13.63 -4.15
C GLU A 39 -29.41 14.69 -4.00
N VAL A 40 -28.14 14.28 -4.08
CA VAL A 40 -27.00 15.19 -4.00
C VAL A 40 -26.98 16.07 -5.26
N SER A 41 -26.78 17.37 -5.06
CA SER A 41 -26.69 18.31 -6.19
C SER A 41 -25.69 17.82 -7.24
N PRO A 42 -26.06 17.74 -8.54
CA PRO A 42 -25.15 17.36 -9.63
C PRO A 42 -23.94 18.30 -9.77
N TYR A 43 -24.01 19.45 -9.13
CA TYR A 43 -22.89 20.38 -9.07
C TYR A 43 -21.75 19.83 -8.20
N VAL A 44 -22.08 19.23 -7.07
CA VAL A 44 -21.11 18.69 -6.10
C VAL A 44 -20.74 17.24 -6.42
N ALA A 45 -21.72 16.39 -6.65
CA ALA A 45 -21.53 14.98 -6.91
C ALA A 45 -21.49 14.71 -8.41
N LYS A 46 -20.32 14.30 -8.90
CA LYS A 46 -20.11 14.00 -10.31
C LYS A 46 -20.35 12.54 -10.62
N SER A 47 -21.00 12.29 -11.74
CA SER A 47 -21.25 10.93 -12.24
C SER A 47 -19.97 10.34 -12.86
N PRO A 48 -19.90 9.01 -13.04
CA PRO A 48 -18.81 8.37 -13.78
C PRO A 48 -18.62 8.93 -15.19
N LEU A 49 -19.71 9.37 -15.83
CA LEU A 49 -19.67 9.98 -17.16
C LEU A 49 -19.01 11.37 -17.12
N ASP A 50 -19.29 12.18 -16.09
CA ASP A 50 -18.66 13.49 -15.93
C ASP A 50 -17.15 13.33 -15.73
N VAL A 51 -16.73 12.37 -14.94
CA VAL A 51 -15.31 12.02 -14.74
C VAL A 51 -14.67 11.58 -16.06
N TRP A 52 -15.36 10.72 -16.82
CA TRP A 52 -14.88 10.29 -18.13
C TRP A 52 -14.72 11.49 -19.10
N ASN A 53 -15.73 12.36 -19.18
CA ASN A 53 -15.70 13.54 -20.03
C ASN A 53 -14.56 14.48 -19.64
N TYR A 54 -14.33 14.67 -18.33
CA TYR A 54 -13.22 15.49 -17.83
C TYR A 54 -11.86 14.88 -18.23
N LEU A 55 -11.69 13.58 -18.02
CA LEU A 55 -10.45 12.85 -18.35
C LEU A 55 -10.26 12.65 -19.85
N SER A 56 -11.28 12.76 -20.70
CA SER A 56 -11.14 12.66 -22.16
C SER A 56 -10.38 13.84 -22.76
N VAL A 57 -10.37 14.99 -22.10
CA VAL A 57 -9.64 16.19 -22.51
C VAL A 57 -8.15 16.02 -22.24
N ALA A 58 -7.32 16.14 -23.28
CA ALA A 58 -5.87 15.89 -23.19
C ALA A 58 -5.17 16.88 -22.24
N GLU A 59 -5.61 18.14 -22.24
CA GLU A 59 -5.06 19.20 -21.40
C GLU A 59 -5.25 18.92 -19.90
N HIS A 60 -6.45 18.43 -19.51
CA HIS A 60 -6.73 18.05 -18.13
C HIS A 60 -5.82 16.90 -17.66
N ARG A 61 -5.61 15.89 -18.51
CA ARG A 61 -4.68 14.80 -18.21
C ARG A 61 -3.25 15.31 -18.07
N ALA A 62 -2.80 16.15 -19.02
CA ALA A 62 -1.45 16.71 -18.99
C ALA A 62 -1.16 17.49 -17.70
N ALA A 63 -2.15 18.25 -17.18
CA ALA A 63 -2.04 18.94 -15.91
C ALA A 63 -2.03 18.01 -14.68
N MET A 64 -2.73 16.88 -14.75
CA MET A 64 -2.85 15.93 -13.63
C MET A 64 -1.62 15.03 -13.45
N TRP A 65 -0.99 14.57 -14.55
CA TRP A 65 0.10 13.59 -14.48
C TRP A 65 1.30 14.03 -13.64
N PRO A 66 1.80 15.28 -13.74
CA PRO A 66 2.92 15.73 -12.89
C PRO A 66 2.57 15.71 -11.39
N LEU A 67 1.32 16.07 -11.05
CA LEU A 67 0.84 16.07 -9.67
C LEU A 67 0.75 14.64 -9.12
N LEU A 68 0.19 13.72 -9.90
CA LEU A 68 0.14 12.30 -9.57
C LEU A 68 1.55 11.73 -9.42
N GLY A 69 2.45 12.03 -10.35
CA GLY A 69 3.85 11.61 -10.29
C GLY A 69 4.54 12.08 -9.01
N ARG A 70 4.26 13.31 -8.56
CA ARG A 70 4.75 13.83 -7.29
C ARG A 70 4.24 13.03 -6.10
N THR A 71 2.93 12.84 -5.99
CA THR A 71 2.31 12.04 -4.93
C THR A 71 2.86 10.60 -4.88
N LEU A 72 3.02 9.96 -6.05
CA LEU A 72 3.56 8.61 -6.13
C LEU A 72 5.04 8.55 -5.73
N THR A 73 5.83 9.56 -6.06
CA THR A 73 7.23 9.65 -5.64
C THR A 73 7.33 9.80 -4.12
N ASP A 74 6.55 10.69 -3.54
CA ASP A 74 6.50 10.89 -2.09
C ASP A 74 6.01 9.63 -1.37
N ALA A 75 4.99 8.96 -1.90
CA ALA A 75 4.50 7.67 -1.39
C ALA A 75 5.57 6.57 -1.49
N ALA A 76 6.30 6.49 -2.62
CA ALA A 76 7.36 5.50 -2.81
C ALA A 76 8.54 5.70 -1.85
N LEU A 77 8.92 6.95 -1.59
CA LEU A 77 9.96 7.27 -0.60
C LEU A 77 9.54 6.88 0.82
N GLY A 78 8.31 7.23 1.22
CA GLY A 78 7.75 6.83 2.50
C GLY A 78 7.61 5.32 2.64
N PHE A 79 7.15 4.65 1.59
CA PHE A 79 7.04 3.20 1.53
C PHE A 79 8.39 2.50 1.68
N ALA A 80 9.37 2.88 0.86
CA ALA A 80 10.70 2.27 0.88
C ALA A 80 11.40 2.49 2.23
N SER A 81 11.41 3.72 2.74
CA SER A 81 12.04 4.03 4.03
C SER A 81 11.33 3.33 5.19
N GLY A 82 10.00 3.30 5.21
CA GLY A 82 9.21 2.60 6.22
C GLY A 82 9.43 1.09 6.21
N LEU A 83 9.47 0.47 5.02
CA LEU A 83 9.76 -0.97 4.87
C LEU A 83 11.19 -1.32 5.28
N LEU A 84 12.18 -0.54 4.84
CA LEU A 84 13.58 -0.78 5.20
C LEU A 84 13.79 -0.68 6.72
N LEU A 85 13.21 0.35 7.34
CA LEU A 85 13.25 0.50 8.80
C LEU A 85 12.55 -0.67 9.49
N ALA A 86 11.38 -1.10 9.00
CA ALA A 86 10.64 -2.24 9.54
C ALA A 86 11.43 -3.54 9.41
N ALA A 87 12.09 -3.77 8.28
CA ALA A 87 12.95 -4.93 8.07
C ALA A 87 14.15 -4.94 9.01
N ALA A 88 14.82 -3.80 9.19
CA ALA A 88 15.94 -3.67 10.12
C ALA A 88 15.51 -3.93 11.56
N VAL A 89 14.44 -3.27 12.02
CA VAL A 89 13.95 -3.40 13.40
C VAL A 89 13.36 -4.79 13.66
N SER A 90 12.58 -5.37 12.73
CA SER A 90 12.07 -6.75 12.90
C SER A 90 13.17 -7.78 12.98
N THR A 91 14.25 -7.59 12.21
CA THR A 91 15.47 -8.43 12.30
C THR A 91 16.11 -8.28 13.66
N LEU A 92 16.33 -7.06 14.15
CA LEU A 92 16.92 -6.81 15.47
C LEU A 92 16.10 -7.46 16.59
N LEU A 93 14.77 -7.27 16.58
CA LEU A 93 13.87 -7.87 17.56
C LEU A 93 13.85 -9.41 17.47
N ALA A 94 14.01 -9.99 16.28
CA ALA A 94 14.08 -11.43 16.10
C ALA A 94 15.29 -12.07 16.81
N PHE A 95 16.40 -11.33 16.97
CA PHE A 95 17.60 -11.80 17.67
C PHE A 95 17.52 -11.70 19.19
N SER A 96 16.63 -10.88 19.74
CA SER A 96 16.58 -10.60 21.19
C SER A 96 15.15 -10.60 21.72
N ARG A 97 14.76 -11.70 22.37
CA ARG A 97 13.46 -11.80 23.07
C ARG A 97 13.22 -10.67 24.07
N PRO A 98 14.19 -10.31 24.95
CA PRO A 98 13.99 -9.20 25.88
C PRO A 98 13.68 -7.88 25.18
N LEU A 99 14.36 -7.58 24.07
CA LEU A 99 14.06 -6.38 23.26
C LEU A 99 12.66 -6.44 22.68
N GLU A 100 12.26 -7.59 22.14
CA GLU A 100 10.92 -7.78 21.60
C GLU A 100 9.83 -7.54 22.67
N GLU A 101 9.96 -8.19 23.83
CA GLU A 101 9.00 -8.08 24.94
C GLU A 101 8.91 -6.64 25.49
N MET A 102 10.02 -5.89 25.46
CA MET A 102 10.06 -4.49 25.89
C MET A 102 9.45 -3.54 24.85
N PHE A 103 9.77 -3.72 23.57
CA PHE A 103 9.36 -2.76 22.53
C PHE A 103 7.99 -3.06 21.90
N LEU A 104 7.58 -4.33 21.84
CA LEU A 104 6.35 -4.73 21.14
C LEU A 104 5.08 -4.07 21.72
N PRO A 105 4.88 -3.98 23.07
CA PRO A 105 3.75 -3.26 23.65
C PRO A 105 3.73 -1.78 23.27
N THR A 106 4.89 -1.12 23.31
CA THR A 106 5.03 0.30 22.95
C THR A 106 4.69 0.52 21.47
N LEU A 107 5.21 -0.31 20.58
CA LEU A 107 4.97 -0.22 19.14
C LEU A 107 3.48 -0.46 18.80
N THR A 108 2.83 -1.39 19.49
CA THR A 108 1.40 -1.64 19.31
C THR A 108 0.55 -0.48 19.80
N THR A 109 0.95 0.17 20.89
CA THR A 109 0.28 1.36 21.40
C THR A 109 0.46 2.57 20.46
N LEU A 110 1.63 2.72 19.83
CA LEU A 110 1.87 3.80 18.85
C LEU A 110 0.90 3.76 17.66
N ARG A 111 0.36 2.61 17.30
CA ARG A 111 -0.67 2.49 16.26
C ARG A 111 -1.98 3.20 16.60
N ALA A 112 -2.26 3.39 17.88
CA ALA A 112 -3.47 4.08 18.34
C ALA A 112 -3.38 5.60 18.14
N ILE A 113 -2.18 6.15 17.92
CA ILE A 113 -2.01 7.58 17.70
C ILE A 113 -2.40 7.94 16.27
N PRO A 114 -3.43 8.78 16.06
CA PRO A 114 -3.80 9.19 14.72
C PRO A 114 -2.69 10.04 14.09
N MET A 115 -2.10 9.56 12.98
CA MET A 115 -1.02 10.30 12.29
C MET A 115 -1.43 11.70 11.85
N VAL A 116 -2.73 11.90 11.59
CA VAL A 116 -3.28 13.22 11.24
C VAL A 116 -2.98 14.27 12.31
N THR A 117 -3.00 13.88 13.61
CA THR A 117 -2.72 14.79 14.71
C THR A 117 -1.23 15.13 14.85
N LEU A 118 -0.35 14.23 14.42
CA LEU A 118 1.10 14.43 14.47
C LEU A 118 1.64 15.18 13.24
N ALA A 119 0.93 15.15 12.12
CA ALA A 119 1.40 15.72 10.85
C ALA A 119 1.80 17.21 10.98
N PRO A 120 1.06 18.11 11.66
CA PRO A 120 1.47 19.51 11.83
C PRO A 120 2.80 19.65 12.60
N ILE A 121 3.02 18.81 13.63
CA ILE A 121 4.24 18.83 14.43
C ILE A 121 5.43 18.35 13.61
N ILE A 122 5.24 17.28 12.83
CA ILE A 122 6.27 16.74 11.94
C ILE A 122 6.68 17.78 10.90
N VAL A 123 5.71 18.52 10.36
CA VAL A 123 5.96 19.59 9.40
C VAL A 123 6.70 20.77 10.00
N LEU A 124 6.39 21.14 11.24
CA LEU A 124 7.13 22.18 11.95
C LEU A 124 8.59 21.76 12.20
N ALA A 125 8.84 20.48 12.48
CA ALA A 125 10.18 19.96 12.76
C ALA A 125 11.01 19.71 11.49
N LEU A 126 10.41 19.12 10.43
CA LEU A 126 11.11 18.68 9.23
C LEU A 126 10.88 19.57 7.99
N GLY A 127 10.00 20.57 8.13
CA GLY A 127 9.62 21.46 7.04
C GLY A 127 8.57 20.87 6.08
N ARG A 128 8.08 21.73 5.16
CA ARG A 128 7.05 21.38 4.16
C ARG A 128 7.60 20.68 2.91
N GLY A 129 8.77 20.10 3.00
CA GLY A 129 9.45 19.45 1.89
C GLY A 129 9.21 17.93 1.81
N THR A 130 9.92 17.31 0.88
CA THR A 130 9.90 15.86 0.64
C THR A 130 10.28 15.06 1.90
N ALA A 131 11.14 15.60 2.78
CA ALA A 131 11.55 14.96 4.03
C ALA A 131 10.36 14.76 4.99
N GLY A 132 9.56 15.81 5.22
CA GLY A 132 8.37 15.73 6.07
C GLY A 132 7.33 14.76 5.51
N THR A 133 7.08 14.81 4.20
CA THR A 133 6.15 13.92 3.51
C THR A 133 6.60 12.47 3.58
N ALA A 134 7.89 12.20 3.29
CA ALA A 134 8.45 10.86 3.36
C ALA A 134 8.45 10.30 4.79
N PHE A 135 8.70 11.13 5.80
CA PHE A 135 8.64 10.72 7.20
C PHE A 135 7.21 10.32 7.63
N ILE A 136 6.20 11.11 7.26
CA ILE A 136 4.78 10.76 7.53
C ILE A 136 4.43 9.45 6.84
N GLY A 137 4.79 9.30 5.55
CA GLY A 137 4.59 8.06 4.80
C GLY A 137 5.29 6.86 5.44
N ALA A 138 6.55 7.02 5.87
CA ALA A 138 7.31 5.98 6.56
C ALA A 138 6.68 5.57 7.88
N ALA A 139 6.22 6.52 8.68
CA ALA A 139 5.64 6.25 9.98
C ALA A 139 4.33 5.43 9.90
N VAL A 140 3.48 5.69 8.90
CA VAL A 140 2.24 4.89 8.71
C VAL A 140 2.52 3.49 8.16
N VAL A 141 3.63 3.31 7.43
CA VAL A 141 4.08 2.02 6.89
C VAL A 141 4.80 1.19 7.94
N PHE A 142 5.62 1.82 8.77
CA PHE A 142 6.61 1.17 9.64
C PHE A 142 5.98 0.15 10.58
N VAL A 143 4.99 0.53 11.40
CA VAL A 143 4.48 -0.36 12.45
C VAL A 143 3.74 -1.58 11.88
N PRO A 144 2.80 -1.45 10.92
CA PRO A 144 2.15 -2.64 10.35
C PRO A 144 3.13 -3.53 9.58
N ALA A 145 4.11 -2.96 8.88
CA ALA A 145 5.14 -3.73 8.21
C ALA A 145 6.02 -4.49 9.20
N LEU A 146 6.50 -3.83 10.25
CA LEU A 146 7.34 -4.42 11.29
C LEU A 146 6.66 -5.62 11.95
N LEU A 147 5.41 -5.46 12.37
CA LEU A 147 4.68 -6.55 13.04
C LEU A 147 4.50 -7.76 12.10
N THR A 148 4.15 -7.50 10.83
CA THR A 148 3.98 -8.56 9.83
C THR A 148 5.31 -9.26 9.53
N MET A 149 6.39 -8.51 9.36
CA MET A 149 7.73 -9.05 9.09
C MET A 149 8.27 -9.86 10.28
N LEU A 150 8.07 -9.37 11.51
CA LEU A 150 8.47 -10.08 12.73
C LEU A 150 7.71 -11.39 12.88
N GLN A 151 6.39 -11.40 12.61
CA GLN A 151 5.59 -12.64 12.59
C GLN A 151 6.14 -13.65 11.58
N GLY A 152 6.54 -13.20 10.39
CA GLY A 152 7.16 -14.06 9.38
C GLY A 152 8.46 -14.71 9.86
N LEU A 153 9.32 -13.94 10.53
CA LEU A 153 10.57 -14.46 11.12
C LEU A 153 10.31 -15.48 12.24
N ARG A 154 9.26 -15.28 13.04
CA ARG A 154 8.87 -16.18 14.13
C ARG A 154 8.14 -17.43 13.66
N ALA A 155 7.60 -17.43 12.46
CA ALA A 155 6.91 -18.58 11.87
C ALA A 155 7.84 -19.70 11.38
N ALA A 156 9.16 -19.50 11.41
CA ALA A 156 10.13 -20.52 11.01
C ALA A 156 9.99 -21.81 11.87
N PRO A 157 9.95 -23.00 11.24
CA PRO A 157 9.78 -24.26 11.96
C PRO A 157 10.90 -24.48 12.96
N ARG A 158 10.55 -24.83 14.19
CA ARG A 158 11.53 -25.10 15.25
C ARG A 158 12.45 -26.26 14.90
N ALA A 159 11.92 -27.29 14.24
CA ALA A 159 12.71 -28.43 13.79
C ALA A 159 13.87 -28.02 12.88
N ASP A 160 13.63 -27.14 11.91
CA ASP A 160 14.67 -26.66 10.99
C ASP A 160 15.73 -25.83 11.73
N LEU A 161 15.30 -25.04 12.72
CA LEU A 161 16.21 -24.26 13.57
C LEU A 161 17.07 -25.17 14.45
N ASP A 162 16.51 -26.24 14.99
CA ASP A 162 17.19 -27.20 15.84
C ASP A 162 18.20 -28.04 15.03
N VAL A 163 17.85 -28.43 13.80
CA VAL A 163 18.80 -29.05 12.86
C VAL A 163 19.99 -28.13 12.61
N CYS A 164 19.75 -26.85 12.31
CA CYS A 164 20.83 -25.89 12.09
C CYS A 164 21.76 -25.79 13.31
N ARG A 165 21.22 -25.80 14.52
CA ARG A 165 21.98 -25.76 15.78
C ARG A 165 22.74 -27.04 16.03
N ALA A 166 22.14 -28.22 15.75
CA ALA A 166 22.79 -29.53 15.91
C ALA A 166 24.04 -29.66 15.03
N PHE A 167 24.05 -29.02 13.86
CA PHE A 167 25.23 -28.93 12.99
C PHE A 167 26.18 -27.76 13.35
N GLY A 168 26.09 -27.20 14.56
CA GLY A 168 26.98 -26.13 15.04
C GLY A 168 26.68 -24.75 14.47
N GLY A 169 25.51 -24.53 13.85
CA GLY A 169 25.12 -23.24 13.32
C GLY A 169 24.87 -22.21 14.42
N SER A 170 25.42 -21.00 14.24
CA SER A 170 25.16 -19.85 15.11
C SER A 170 23.73 -19.32 14.94
N THR A 171 23.29 -18.44 15.85
CA THR A 171 22.00 -17.73 15.74
C THR A 171 21.88 -16.99 14.41
N TRP A 172 22.98 -16.38 13.94
CA TRP A 172 23.03 -15.71 12.62
C TRP A 172 22.86 -16.72 11.47
N THR A 173 23.53 -17.86 11.55
CA THR A 173 23.39 -18.93 10.55
C THR A 173 21.95 -19.44 10.47
N ALA A 174 21.31 -19.67 11.63
CA ALA A 174 19.91 -20.07 11.72
C ALA A 174 18.97 -19.00 11.13
N TYR A 175 19.24 -17.71 11.41
CA TYR A 175 18.49 -16.61 10.84
C TYR A 175 18.59 -16.57 9.31
N VAL A 176 19.81 -16.57 8.76
CA VAL A 176 20.03 -16.43 7.30
C VAL A 176 19.56 -17.66 6.53
N LYS A 177 19.82 -18.87 7.04
CA LYS A 177 19.52 -20.12 6.32
C LYS A 177 18.09 -20.64 6.52
N VAL A 178 17.44 -20.30 7.64
CA VAL A 178 16.11 -20.80 7.99
C VAL A 178 15.12 -19.66 8.16
N GLY A 179 15.37 -18.73 9.08
CA GLY A 179 14.42 -17.65 9.42
C GLY A 179 14.07 -16.76 8.24
N LEU A 180 15.08 -16.20 7.60
CA LEU A 180 14.87 -15.25 6.50
C LEU A 180 14.19 -15.87 5.27
N PRO A 181 14.59 -17.05 4.76
CA PRO A 181 13.88 -17.71 3.66
C PRO A 181 12.40 -17.99 3.98
N HIS A 182 12.10 -18.38 5.22
CA HIS A 182 10.71 -18.60 5.67
C HIS A 182 9.92 -17.28 5.74
N ALA A 183 10.56 -16.18 6.13
CA ALA A 183 9.93 -14.88 6.29
C ALA A 183 9.68 -14.15 4.96
N VAL A 184 10.42 -14.45 3.89
CA VAL A 184 10.33 -13.75 2.60
C VAL A 184 8.89 -13.63 2.08
N PRO A 185 8.06 -14.69 2.01
CA PRO A 185 6.67 -14.55 1.57
C PRO A 185 5.87 -13.57 2.42
N THR A 186 6.04 -13.63 3.74
CA THR A 186 5.36 -12.73 4.68
C THR A 186 5.83 -11.28 4.54
N TRP A 187 7.09 -11.05 4.16
CA TRP A 187 7.61 -9.73 3.87
C TRP A 187 6.98 -9.12 2.61
N PHE A 188 6.73 -9.93 1.58
CA PHE A 188 5.94 -9.49 0.42
C PHE A 188 4.49 -9.19 0.81
N THR A 189 3.91 -9.96 1.72
CA THR A 189 2.60 -9.65 2.30
C THR A 189 2.63 -8.31 3.04
N ALA A 190 3.66 -8.04 3.86
CA ALA A 190 3.84 -6.76 4.54
C ALA A 190 3.91 -5.59 3.54
N ALA A 191 4.70 -5.73 2.47
CA ALA A 191 4.80 -4.73 1.41
C ALA A 191 3.44 -4.48 0.75
N ARG A 192 2.69 -5.53 0.41
CA ARG A 192 1.38 -5.44 -0.23
C ARG A 192 0.33 -4.73 0.63
N ILE A 193 0.24 -5.04 1.92
CA ILE A 193 -0.74 -4.39 2.80
C ILE A 193 -0.38 -2.94 3.12
N THR A 194 0.91 -2.58 3.09
CA THR A 194 1.37 -1.23 3.46
C THR A 194 1.53 -0.28 2.28
N VAL A 195 1.54 -0.76 1.04
CA VAL A 195 1.68 0.12 -0.13
C VAL A 195 0.51 1.10 -0.26
N THR A 196 -0.73 0.65 -0.04
CA THR A 196 -1.89 1.53 -0.05
C THR A 196 -1.83 2.52 1.10
N THR A 197 -1.38 2.08 2.27
CA THR A 197 -1.21 2.94 3.45
C THR A 197 -0.16 4.04 3.20
N SER A 198 0.91 3.77 2.42
CA SER A 198 1.90 4.78 2.08
C SER A 198 1.33 5.89 1.19
N ILE A 199 0.45 5.55 0.25
CA ILE A 199 -0.23 6.53 -0.60
C ILE A 199 -1.16 7.41 0.25
N VAL A 200 -1.90 6.81 1.19
CA VAL A 200 -2.71 7.56 2.16
C VAL A 200 -1.84 8.48 3.01
N GLY A 201 -0.67 8.01 3.47
CA GLY A 201 0.29 8.81 4.22
C GLY A 201 0.82 10.01 3.41
N ALA A 202 1.13 9.81 2.13
CA ALA A 202 1.54 10.88 1.23
C ALA A 202 0.43 11.92 1.04
N LEU A 203 -0.81 11.48 0.82
CA LEU A 203 -1.96 12.39 0.73
C LEU A 203 -2.17 13.21 2.00
N LEU A 204 -2.09 12.58 3.18
CA LEU A 204 -2.20 13.28 4.46
C LEU A 204 -1.12 14.35 4.60
N ALA A 205 0.11 14.02 4.22
CA ALA A 205 1.22 14.97 4.22
C ALA A 205 1.01 16.10 3.23
N GLU A 206 0.47 15.83 2.05
CA GLU A 206 0.14 16.84 1.04
C GLU A 206 -0.99 17.77 1.49
N TRP A 207 -2.02 17.23 2.16
CA TRP A 207 -3.15 18.01 2.68
C TRP A 207 -2.75 18.92 3.84
N LEU A 208 -1.97 18.38 4.78
CA LEU A 208 -1.71 19.07 6.05
C LEU A 208 -0.40 19.87 6.03
N ALA A 209 0.50 19.52 5.13
CA ALA A 209 1.88 19.97 5.19
C ALA A 209 2.35 20.74 3.96
N SER A 210 2.43 20.06 2.82
CA SER A 210 3.14 20.62 1.67
C SER A 210 2.25 21.42 0.73
N GLY A 211 0.97 21.10 0.66
CA GLY A 211 0.04 21.61 -0.35
C GLY A 211 0.43 21.22 -1.79
N ALA A 212 1.46 20.36 -1.93
CA ALA A 212 1.97 19.91 -3.22
C ALA A 212 1.25 18.63 -3.69
N GLY A 213 1.60 18.13 -4.89
CA GLY A 213 1.06 16.88 -5.42
C GLY A 213 -0.42 16.90 -5.71
N LEU A 214 -0.96 15.69 -5.95
CA LEU A 214 -2.38 15.51 -6.28
C LEU A 214 -3.27 15.76 -5.06
N GLY A 215 -2.84 15.38 -3.86
CA GLY A 215 -3.58 15.62 -2.63
C GLY A 215 -3.72 17.11 -2.32
N GLY A 216 -2.64 17.88 -2.44
CA GLY A 216 -2.69 19.33 -2.30
C GLY A 216 -3.59 19.99 -3.34
N GLN A 217 -3.61 19.48 -4.58
CA GLN A 217 -4.52 19.94 -5.63
C GLN A 217 -5.98 19.62 -5.28
N MET A 218 -6.27 18.42 -4.77
CA MET A 218 -7.63 18.04 -4.34
C MET A 218 -8.18 18.97 -3.25
N MET A 219 -7.33 19.41 -2.31
CA MET A 219 -7.74 20.40 -1.31
C MET A 219 -8.09 21.76 -1.93
N ARG A 220 -7.28 22.24 -2.90
CA ARG A 220 -7.60 23.48 -3.64
C ARG A 220 -8.89 23.33 -4.43
N ASP A 221 -9.07 22.20 -5.13
CA ASP A 221 -10.26 21.91 -5.93
C ASP A 221 -11.54 21.91 -5.10
N ALA A 222 -11.48 21.39 -3.88
CA ALA A 222 -12.59 21.42 -2.95
C ALA A 222 -12.95 22.85 -2.52
N ASN A 223 -11.94 23.69 -2.23
CA ASN A 223 -12.13 25.08 -1.82
C ASN A 223 -12.55 26.01 -2.98
N GLU A 224 -12.11 25.69 -4.20
CA GLU A 224 -12.43 26.42 -5.42
C GLU A 224 -13.69 25.91 -6.14
N PHE A 225 -14.38 24.94 -5.53
CA PHE A 225 -15.57 24.31 -6.10
C PHE A 225 -15.35 23.64 -7.46
N GLN A 226 -14.12 23.17 -7.74
CA GLN A 226 -13.72 22.47 -8.97
C GLN A 226 -14.01 20.98 -8.87
N PHE A 227 -15.27 20.61 -8.63
CA PHE A 227 -15.67 19.24 -8.31
C PHE A 227 -15.38 18.23 -9.42
N ALA A 228 -15.44 18.60 -10.70
CA ALA A 228 -15.12 17.70 -11.79
C ALA A 228 -13.65 17.24 -11.73
N ARG A 229 -12.71 18.16 -11.44
CA ARG A 229 -11.29 17.86 -11.27
C ARG A 229 -11.05 17.05 -10.01
N LEU A 230 -11.69 17.42 -8.89
CA LEU A 230 -11.61 16.69 -7.63
C LEU A 230 -12.01 15.21 -7.78
N TRP A 231 -13.20 14.95 -8.33
CA TRP A 231 -13.69 13.59 -8.54
C TRP A 231 -12.81 12.79 -9.50
N SER A 232 -12.32 13.43 -10.56
CA SER A 232 -11.39 12.80 -11.49
C SER A 232 -10.06 12.42 -10.83
N SER A 233 -9.54 13.28 -9.95
CA SER A 233 -8.34 13.00 -9.15
C SER A 233 -8.54 11.81 -8.23
N VAL A 234 -9.69 11.71 -7.55
CA VAL A 234 -10.04 10.57 -6.67
C VAL A 234 -10.08 9.27 -7.48
N VAL A 235 -10.75 9.28 -8.64
CA VAL A 235 -10.87 8.08 -9.49
C VAL A 235 -9.52 7.62 -10.02
N VAL A 236 -8.71 8.54 -10.55
CA VAL A 236 -7.37 8.22 -11.07
C VAL A 236 -6.47 7.68 -9.96
N LEU A 237 -6.45 8.32 -8.80
CA LEU A 237 -5.65 7.86 -7.66
C LEU A 237 -6.10 6.48 -7.18
N THR A 238 -7.41 6.25 -7.07
CA THR A 238 -7.97 4.94 -6.69
C THR A 238 -7.56 3.86 -7.70
N ALA A 239 -7.64 4.15 -9.01
CA ALA A 239 -7.21 3.22 -10.06
C ALA A 239 -5.72 2.89 -9.94
N VAL A 240 -4.88 3.88 -9.67
CA VAL A 240 -3.44 3.68 -9.45
C VAL A 240 -3.17 2.86 -8.18
N CYS A 241 -3.86 3.15 -7.07
CA CYS A 241 -3.76 2.36 -5.83
C CYS A 241 -4.08 0.88 -6.09
N VAL A 242 -5.18 0.61 -6.80
CA VAL A 242 -5.56 -0.75 -7.16
C VAL A 242 -4.52 -1.40 -8.06
N ALA A 243 -4.00 -0.69 -9.07
CA ALA A 243 -2.97 -1.21 -9.97
C ALA A 243 -1.69 -1.58 -9.22
N VAL A 244 -1.18 -0.70 -8.35
CA VAL A 244 0.02 -0.94 -7.54
C VAL A 244 -0.19 -2.13 -6.60
N HIS A 245 -1.35 -2.19 -5.92
CA HIS A 245 -1.70 -3.33 -5.05
C HIS A 245 -1.72 -4.66 -5.83
N GLN A 246 -2.29 -4.68 -7.04
CA GLN A 246 -2.32 -5.88 -7.88
C GLN A 246 -0.94 -6.31 -8.37
N VAL A 247 -0.08 -5.35 -8.74
CA VAL A 247 1.32 -5.65 -9.10
C VAL A 247 2.05 -6.34 -7.96
N LEU A 248 1.93 -5.80 -6.73
CA LEU A 248 2.55 -6.44 -5.56
C LEU A 248 1.94 -7.80 -5.24
N ALA A 249 0.63 -7.99 -5.42
CA ALA A 249 -0.02 -9.29 -5.24
C ALA A 249 0.49 -10.34 -6.24
N LEU A 250 0.78 -9.93 -7.48
CA LEU A 250 1.38 -10.80 -8.49
C LEU A 250 2.83 -11.15 -8.15
N LEU A 251 3.62 -10.18 -7.68
CA LEU A 251 4.99 -10.41 -7.22
C LEU A 251 5.05 -11.37 -6.03
N GLU A 252 4.18 -11.17 -5.04
CA GLU A 252 4.06 -12.07 -3.88
C GLU A 252 3.76 -13.51 -4.31
N ARG A 253 2.78 -13.71 -5.21
CA ARG A 253 2.44 -15.03 -5.75
C ARG A 253 3.62 -15.67 -6.49
N ALA A 254 4.33 -14.91 -7.31
CA ALA A 254 5.48 -15.39 -8.07
C ALA A 254 6.63 -15.83 -7.15
N VAL A 255 6.88 -15.11 -6.06
CA VAL A 255 7.89 -15.48 -5.06
C VAL A 255 7.46 -16.71 -4.27
N SER A 256 6.23 -16.71 -3.74
CA SER A 256 5.71 -17.83 -2.95
C SER A 256 5.67 -19.15 -3.74
N SER A 257 5.30 -19.11 -5.03
CA SER A 257 5.27 -20.31 -5.88
C SER A 257 6.66 -20.91 -6.13
N ARG A 258 7.69 -20.07 -6.27
CA ARG A 258 9.07 -20.55 -6.43
C ARG A 258 9.61 -21.22 -5.17
N MET A 259 9.26 -20.69 -4.01
CA MET A 259 9.72 -21.23 -2.72
C MET A 259 9.02 -22.52 -2.32
N THR A 260 7.79 -22.75 -2.81
CA THR A 260 7.07 -24.02 -2.59
C THR A 260 7.56 -25.12 -3.55
N ALA A 261 8.05 -24.78 -4.73
CA ALA A 261 8.56 -25.74 -5.73
C ALA A 261 9.96 -26.26 -5.39
N THR A 262 10.69 -25.65 -4.47
CA THR A 262 12.04 -26.03 -4.00
C THR A 262 12.03 -26.85 -2.71
N ARG A 263 10.87 -27.16 -2.17
CA ARG A 263 10.62 -28.10 -1.05
C ARG A 263 10.02 -29.39 -1.55
#